data_e4a2d151082dfdcb95a1145df8ab6b8a
#
_entry.id   e4a2d151082dfdcb95a1145df8ab6b8a
#
_cell.length_a   1.000
_cell.length_b   1.000
_cell.length_c   1.000
_cell.angle_alpha   90.00
_cell.angle_beta   90.00
_cell.angle_gamma   90.00
#
_symmetry.space_group_name_H-M   'P 1'
#
loop_
_entity.id
_entity.type
_entity.pdbx_description
1 polymer ?
#
loop_
_entity_poly.entity_id
_entity_poly.type
_entity_poly.pdbx_seq_one_letter_code
_entity_poly.pdbx_strand_id
1 'polypeptide(L)'
;PADLYKLNKYWEAQNQLRGQLNKLGERTISTFTKQFEINFFDIYYSINIDGREAFNTIDSKIVHQLINQIWVADGKSFSQRVWDDVDKLVDTLNDELLHCVITGKKTTELVNLLQERFGVSYNNADMIARTEIAHIQTEAAKKRYEDYGIKQVQIWASPDERRCKVCGNLHKKKYFTNEQVPIPVHPRCRCCIIPVVE
;
A
#
# COMPACT_ATOMS: atom_id res chain seq x y z
N PRO A 1 38.13 25.71 13.51
CA PRO A 1 37.93 25.79 12.08
C PRO A 1 37.60 24.43 11.44
N ALA A 2 38.36 23.35 11.77
CA ALA A 2 38.17 22.02 11.19
C ALA A 2 36.79 21.39 11.58
N ASP A 3 36.37 21.59 12.80
CA ASP A 3 35.10 21.02 13.30
C ASP A 3 33.89 21.74 12.70
N LEU A 4 33.96 23.04 12.47
CA LEU A 4 32.90 23.81 11.79
C LEU A 4 32.75 23.35 10.32
N TYR A 5 33.87 23.06 9.65
CA TYR A 5 33.84 22.52 8.28
C TYR A 5 33.17 21.13 8.23
N LYS A 6 33.50 20.24 9.15
CA LYS A 6 32.88 18.91 9.24
C LYS A 6 31.39 19.02 9.51
N LEU A 7 30.98 19.91 10.42
CA LEU A 7 29.58 20.15 10.74
C LEU A 7 28.80 20.66 9.52
N ASN A 8 29.35 21.62 8.78
CA ASN A 8 28.72 22.12 7.56
C ASN A 8 28.54 21.02 6.50
N LYS A 9 29.56 20.17 6.31
CA LYS A 9 29.47 19.03 5.38
C LYS A 9 28.43 18.01 5.80
N TYR A 10 28.27 17.78 7.11
CA TYR A 10 27.22 16.93 7.66
C TYR A 10 25.82 17.51 7.35
N TRP A 11 25.59 18.81 7.58
CA TRP A 11 24.33 19.47 7.27
C TRP A 11 23.99 19.47 5.78
N GLU A 12 24.97 19.69 4.92
CA GLU A 12 24.81 19.58 3.47
C GLU A 12 24.37 18.15 3.08
N ALA A 13 25.04 17.13 3.60
CA ALA A 13 24.71 15.73 3.34
C ALA A 13 23.30 15.35 3.81
N GLN A 14 22.90 15.79 5.01
CA GLN A 14 21.54 15.58 5.54
C GLN A 14 20.48 16.20 4.62
N ASN A 15 20.67 17.46 4.21
CA ASN A 15 19.71 18.15 3.35
C ASN A 15 19.58 17.48 1.98
N GLN A 16 20.70 17.03 1.41
CA GLN A 16 20.70 16.29 0.14
C GLN A 16 19.97 14.95 0.30
N LEU A 17 20.25 14.20 1.36
CA LEU A 17 19.58 12.93 1.64
C LEU A 17 18.07 13.10 1.78
N ARG A 18 17.63 14.04 2.60
CA ARG A 18 16.20 14.35 2.78
C ARG A 18 15.54 14.72 1.44
N GLY A 19 16.19 15.55 0.63
CA GLY A 19 15.69 15.92 -0.70
C GLY A 19 15.54 14.72 -1.65
N GLN A 20 16.47 13.76 -1.61
CA GLN A 20 16.37 12.54 -2.42
C GLN A 20 15.26 11.60 -1.92
N LEU A 21 15.11 11.42 -0.60
CA LEU A 21 14.08 10.57 -0.01
C LEU A 21 12.68 11.15 -0.21
N ASN A 22 12.51 12.47 -0.15
CA ASN A 22 11.23 13.10 -0.49
C ASN A 22 10.85 12.83 -1.95
N LYS A 23 11.78 12.97 -2.90
CA LYS A 23 11.53 12.61 -4.31
C LYS A 23 11.17 11.13 -4.48
N LEU A 24 11.79 10.25 -3.69
CA LEU A 24 11.43 8.82 -3.68
C LEU A 24 10.00 8.62 -3.20
N GLY A 25 9.58 9.25 -2.10
CA GLY A 25 8.21 9.21 -1.58
C GLY A 25 7.19 9.67 -2.61
N GLU A 26 7.40 10.83 -3.25
CA GLU A 26 6.53 11.37 -4.31
C GLU A 26 6.39 10.40 -5.49
N ARG A 27 7.52 9.85 -5.98
CA ARG A 27 7.52 8.88 -7.07
C ARG A 27 6.81 7.59 -6.69
N THR A 28 6.98 7.10 -5.47
CA THR A 28 6.31 5.91 -4.95
C THR A 28 4.81 6.11 -4.93
N ILE A 29 4.33 7.23 -4.38
CA ILE A 29 2.90 7.56 -4.34
C ILE A 29 2.32 7.65 -5.75
N SER A 30 2.99 8.38 -6.66
CA SER A 30 2.53 8.52 -8.05
C SER A 30 2.47 7.17 -8.78
N THR A 31 3.47 6.31 -8.58
CA THR A 31 3.51 4.97 -9.18
C THR A 31 2.40 4.08 -8.62
N PHE A 32 2.19 4.10 -7.31
CA PHE A 32 1.14 3.31 -6.65
C PHE A 32 -0.25 3.77 -7.10
N THR A 33 -0.51 5.08 -7.14
CA THR A 33 -1.79 5.62 -7.61
C THR A 33 -2.13 5.10 -9.00
N LYS A 34 -1.19 5.21 -9.96
CA LYS A 34 -1.40 4.69 -11.32
C LYS A 34 -1.66 3.19 -11.33
N GLN A 35 -0.90 2.42 -10.55
CA GLN A 35 -1.06 0.97 -10.49
C GLN A 35 -2.40 0.58 -9.84
N PHE A 36 -2.88 1.33 -8.86
CA PHE A 36 -4.18 1.10 -8.23
C PHE A 36 -5.33 1.39 -9.20
N GLU A 37 -5.24 2.47 -9.99
CA GLU A 37 -6.19 2.76 -11.07
C GLU A 37 -6.25 1.62 -12.08
N ILE A 38 -5.11 1.15 -12.57
CA ILE A 38 -5.03 0.03 -13.50
C ILE A 38 -5.68 -1.21 -12.89
N ASN A 39 -5.32 -1.58 -11.67
CA ASN A 39 -5.88 -2.75 -11.00
C ASN A 39 -7.40 -2.62 -10.79
N PHE A 40 -7.90 -1.42 -10.47
CA PHE A 40 -9.33 -1.19 -10.34
C PHE A 40 -10.05 -1.47 -11.66
N PHE A 41 -9.59 -0.86 -12.75
CA PHE A 41 -10.23 -1.02 -14.06
C PHE A 41 -10.09 -2.46 -14.58
N ASP A 42 -8.95 -3.10 -14.40
CA ASP A 42 -8.73 -4.50 -14.81
C ASP A 42 -9.74 -5.43 -14.13
N ILE A 43 -9.94 -5.30 -12.83
CA ILE A 43 -10.91 -6.12 -12.09
C ILE A 43 -12.35 -5.74 -12.49
N TYR A 44 -12.67 -4.45 -12.51
CA TYR A 44 -14.01 -3.98 -12.82
C TYR A 44 -14.49 -4.47 -14.19
N TYR A 45 -13.65 -4.37 -15.23
CA TYR A 45 -14.01 -4.80 -16.58
C TYR A 45 -13.81 -6.30 -16.85
N SER A 46 -12.99 -7.01 -16.04
CA SER A 46 -12.83 -8.46 -16.19
C SER A 46 -14.01 -9.28 -15.69
N ILE A 47 -14.81 -8.74 -14.77
CA ILE A 47 -15.98 -9.44 -14.23
C ILE A 47 -17.12 -9.39 -15.24
N ASN A 48 -17.50 -10.55 -15.72
CA ASN A 48 -18.67 -10.76 -16.58
C ASN A 48 -19.61 -11.76 -15.91
N ILE A 49 -20.89 -11.43 -15.80
CA ILE A 49 -21.91 -12.28 -15.21
C ILE A 49 -22.95 -12.61 -16.30
N ASP A 50 -23.14 -13.88 -16.57
CA ASP A 50 -24.10 -14.43 -17.52
C ASP A 50 -23.97 -13.90 -18.97
N GLY A 51 -22.74 -13.57 -19.39
CA GLY A 51 -22.48 -13.05 -20.74
C GLY A 51 -23.07 -11.66 -21.01
N ARG A 52 -23.58 -10.99 -19.99
CA ARG A 52 -24.06 -9.62 -20.11
C ARG A 52 -22.89 -8.66 -20.12
N GLU A 53 -22.68 -7.98 -21.23
CA GLU A 53 -21.78 -6.83 -21.25
C GLU A 53 -22.46 -5.67 -20.50
N ALA A 54 -21.97 -5.33 -19.31
CA ALA A 54 -22.39 -4.08 -18.69
C ALA A 54 -21.62 -2.94 -19.35
N PHE A 55 -22.32 -2.15 -20.15
CA PHE A 55 -21.78 -0.95 -20.82
C PHE A 55 -21.57 0.25 -19.86
N ASN A 56 -21.59 0.02 -18.56
CA ASN A 56 -21.39 1.09 -17.60
C ASN A 56 -19.92 1.50 -17.56
N THR A 57 -19.67 2.76 -17.91
CA THR A 57 -18.38 3.41 -17.69
C THR A 57 -18.36 3.97 -16.27
N ILE A 58 -17.32 3.65 -15.52
CA ILE A 58 -17.10 4.24 -14.20
C ILE A 58 -16.35 5.56 -14.33
N ASP A 59 -16.76 6.58 -13.57
CA ASP A 59 -16.07 7.86 -13.54
C ASP A 59 -14.73 7.71 -12.81
N SER A 60 -13.65 8.16 -13.44
CA SER A 60 -12.31 8.16 -12.84
C SER A 60 -12.23 8.91 -11.50
N LYS A 61 -13.11 9.90 -11.27
CA LYS A 61 -13.19 10.60 -9.98
C LYS A 61 -13.59 9.67 -8.84
N ILE A 62 -14.50 8.72 -9.10
CA ILE A 62 -14.91 7.72 -8.10
C ILE A 62 -13.72 6.82 -7.78
N VAL A 63 -12.96 6.40 -8.78
CA VAL A 63 -11.76 5.58 -8.61
C VAL A 63 -10.72 6.32 -7.78
N HIS A 64 -10.47 7.59 -8.08
CA HIS A 64 -9.56 8.43 -7.28
C HIS A 64 -10.02 8.60 -5.83
N GLN A 65 -11.31 8.76 -5.57
CA GLN A 65 -11.86 8.83 -4.23
C GLN A 65 -11.63 7.53 -3.45
N LEU A 66 -11.87 6.38 -4.08
CA LEU A 66 -11.64 5.06 -3.47
C LEU A 66 -10.16 4.82 -3.15
N ILE A 67 -9.26 5.18 -4.07
CA ILE A 67 -7.80 5.06 -3.86
C ILE A 67 -7.32 5.88 -2.66
N ASN A 68 -7.88 7.06 -2.45
CA ASN A 68 -7.45 7.96 -1.37
C ASN A 68 -8.27 7.80 -0.08
N GLN A 69 -9.22 6.88 -0.06
CA GLN A 69 -10.06 6.62 1.10
C GLN A 69 -9.27 6.06 2.27
N ILE A 70 -9.58 6.57 3.47
CA ILE A 70 -9.10 5.97 4.72
C ILE A 70 -10.04 4.82 5.07
N TRP A 71 -9.59 3.60 4.88
CA TRP A 71 -10.39 2.38 5.09
C TRP A 71 -9.87 1.49 6.21
N VAL A 72 -8.62 1.74 6.66
CA VAL A 72 -7.98 0.98 7.74
C VAL A 72 -8.19 1.67 9.08
N ALA A 73 -8.30 0.86 10.14
CA ALA A 73 -8.57 1.31 11.50
C ALA A 73 -7.50 2.25 12.09
N ASP A 74 -6.29 2.31 11.50
CA ASP A 74 -5.23 3.24 11.91
C ASP A 74 -5.48 4.70 11.47
N GLY A 75 -6.54 4.97 10.71
CA GLY A 75 -6.93 6.29 10.26
C GLY A 75 -5.99 6.92 9.22
N LYS A 76 -5.14 6.14 8.55
CA LYS A 76 -4.18 6.63 7.56
C LYS A 76 -4.50 6.17 6.15
N SER A 77 -4.33 7.07 5.16
CA SER A 77 -4.33 6.72 3.75
C SER A 77 -3.02 6.01 3.36
N PHE A 78 -2.99 5.38 2.19
CA PHE A 78 -1.76 4.75 1.69
C PHE A 78 -0.61 5.76 1.53
N SER A 79 -0.91 6.97 1.07
CA SER A 79 0.10 8.01 0.90
C SER A 79 0.72 8.45 2.23
N GLN A 80 -0.09 8.57 3.29
CA GLN A 80 0.42 8.85 4.63
C GLN A 80 1.34 7.73 5.14
N ARG A 81 1.02 6.46 4.88
CA ARG A 81 1.91 5.35 5.23
C ARG A 81 3.24 5.37 4.48
N VAL A 82 3.21 5.76 3.20
CA VAL A 82 4.45 5.95 2.42
C VAL A 82 5.31 7.06 3.03
N TRP A 83 4.70 8.18 3.41
CA TRP A 83 5.42 9.27 4.07
C TRP A 83 5.96 8.89 5.45
N ASP A 84 5.19 8.18 6.26
CA ASP A 84 5.66 7.66 7.55
C ASP A 84 6.90 6.76 7.40
N ASP A 85 6.96 5.95 6.34
CA ASP A 85 8.13 5.09 6.07
C ASP A 85 9.33 5.91 5.60
N VAL A 86 9.11 6.91 4.75
CA VAL A 86 10.14 7.85 4.30
C VAL A 86 10.72 8.64 5.49
N ASP A 87 9.88 9.17 6.36
CA ASP A 87 10.33 9.94 7.54
C ASP A 87 11.14 9.07 8.50
N LYS A 88 10.69 7.86 8.79
CA LYS A 88 11.46 6.90 9.60
C LYS A 88 12.81 6.57 8.97
N LEU A 89 12.85 6.44 7.64
CA LEU A 89 14.10 6.19 6.92
C LEU A 89 15.04 7.39 7.02
N VAL A 90 14.52 8.62 6.84
CA VAL A 90 15.28 9.86 6.99
C VAL A 90 15.90 9.96 8.40
N ASP A 91 15.09 9.77 9.45
CA ASP A 91 15.53 9.90 10.83
C ASP A 91 16.61 8.86 11.16
N THR A 92 16.37 7.59 10.78
CA THR A 92 17.35 6.53 10.99
C THR A 92 18.69 6.81 10.29
N LEU A 93 18.63 7.27 9.02
CA LEU A 93 19.84 7.57 8.27
C LEU A 93 20.60 8.78 8.82
N ASN A 94 19.88 9.79 9.32
CA ASN A 94 20.47 10.95 9.96
C ASN A 94 21.22 10.56 11.24
N ASP A 95 20.60 9.73 12.10
CA ASP A 95 21.22 9.25 13.34
C ASP A 95 22.50 8.45 13.06
N GLU A 96 22.45 7.57 12.06
CA GLU A 96 23.59 6.74 11.69
C GLU A 96 24.73 7.54 11.03
N LEU A 97 24.37 8.53 10.19
CA LEU A 97 25.37 9.45 9.62
C LEU A 97 26.08 10.22 10.74
N LEU A 98 25.33 10.76 11.71
CA LEU A 98 25.87 11.47 12.85
C LEU A 98 26.79 10.56 13.66
N HIS A 99 26.34 9.33 13.95
CA HIS A 99 27.13 8.35 14.67
C HIS A 99 28.44 7.99 13.94
N CYS A 100 28.41 7.79 12.62
CA CYS A 100 29.59 7.54 11.81
C CYS A 100 30.57 8.70 11.83
N VAL A 101 30.08 9.94 11.77
CA VAL A 101 30.94 11.14 11.84
C VAL A 101 31.63 11.28 13.19
N ILE A 102 30.89 11.03 14.28
CA ILE A 102 31.44 11.14 15.65
C ILE A 102 32.44 10.02 15.96
N THR A 103 32.11 8.77 15.57
CA THR A 103 32.92 7.58 15.94
C THR A 103 34.01 7.24 14.94
N GLY A 104 34.04 7.88 13.76
CA GLY A 104 34.99 7.58 12.69
C GLY A 104 34.82 6.19 12.09
N LYS A 105 33.60 5.63 12.05
CA LYS A 105 33.32 4.33 11.45
C LYS A 105 33.75 4.27 9.98
N LYS A 106 34.15 3.07 9.54
CA LYS A 106 34.56 2.85 8.15
C LYS A 106 33.36 2.99 7.19
N THR A 107 33.61 3.53 6.01
CA THR A 107 32.61 3.69 4.95
C THR A 107 31.89 2.37 4.61
N THR A 108 32.57 1.22 4.70
CA THR A 108 31.99 -0.11 4.45
C THR A 108 30.89 -0.47 5.45
N GLU A 109 31.06 -0.10 6.73
CA GLU A 109 30.02 -0.35 7.75
C GLU A 109 28.78 0.50 7.50
N LEU A 110 28.97 1.75 7.09
CA LEU A 110 27.86 2.62 6.68
C LEU A 110 27.12 2.06 5.47
N VAL A 111 27.82 1.57 4.45
CA VAL A 111 27.19 0.96 3.26
C VAL A 111 26.34 -0.24 3.63
N ASN A 112 26.83 -1.15 4.48
CA ASN A 112 26.07 -2.32 4.92
C ASN A 112 24.79 -1.91 5.68
N LEU A 113 24.91 -0.94 6.57
CA LEU A 113 23.76 -0.40 7.30
C LEU A 113 22.72 0.21 6.36
N LEU A 114 23.15 1.02 5.38
CA LEU A 114 22.27 1.61 4.40
C LEU A 114 21.53 0.52 3.60
N GLN A 115 22.22 -0.53 3.16
CA GLN A 115 21.60 -1.65 2.45
C GLN A 115 20.52 -2.34 3.30
N GLU A 116 20.78 -2.55 4.60
CA GLU A 116 19.79 -3.13 5.51
C GLU A 116 18.54 -2.23 5.63
N ARG A 117 18.74 -0.92 5.85
CA ARG A 117 17.63 0.04 6.01
C ARG A 117 16.79 0.20 4.75
N PHE A 118 17.43 0.27 3.59
CA PHE A 118 16.70 0.26 2.30
C PHE A 118 15.94 -1.04 2.07
N GLY A 119 16.48 -2.19 2.50
CA GLY A 119 15.77 -3.47 2.45
C GLY A 119 14.50 -3.48 3.31
N VAL A 120 14.54 -2.89 4.51
CA VAL A 120 13.35 -2.73 5.36
C VAL A 120 12.30 -1.82 4.70
N SER A 121 12.72 -0.67 4.16
CA SER A 121 11.82 0.25 3.47
C SER A 121 11.18 -0.39 2.22
N TYR A 122 11.93 -1.18 1.45
CA TYR A 122 11.38 -1.95 0.34
C TYR A 122 10.30 -2.94 0.79
N ASN A 123 10.52 -3.67 1.87
CA ASN A 123 9.54 -4.60 2.41
C ASN A 123 8.26 -3.91 2.90
N ASN A 124 8.39 -2.71 3.49
CA ASN A 124 7.26 -1.88 3.91
C ASN A 124 6.47 -1.40 2.70
N ALA A 125 7.13 -0.91 1.67
CA ALA A 125 6.50 -0.48 0.42
C ALA A 125 5.76 -1.65 -0.27
N ASP A 126 6.37 -2.83 -0.36
CA ASP A 126 5.71 -4.06 -0.89
C ASP A 126 4.48 -4.44 -0.06
N MET A 127 4.56 -4.36 1.26
CA MET A 127 3.44 -4.65 2.15
C MET A 127 2.28 -3.66 1.93
N ILE A 128 2.57 -2.37 1.86
CA ILE A 128 1.58 -1.32 1.59
C ILE A 128 0.94 -1.60 0.23
N ALA A 129 1.74 -1.73 -0.83
CA ALA A 129 1.25 -1.94 -2.18
C ALA A 129 0.31 -3.16 -2.28
N ARG A 130 0.72 -4.32 -1.76
CA ARG A 130 -0.11 -5.56 -1.81
C ARG A 130 -1.41 -5.42 -1.04
N THR A 131 -1.38 -4.72 0.10
CA THR A 131 -2.57 -4.56 0.94
C THR A 131 -3.56 -3.61 0.29
N GLU A 132 -3.08 -2.49 -0.25
CA GLU A 132 -3.92 -1.52 -0.97
C GLU A 132 -4.45 -2.08 -2.29
N ILE A 133 -3.66 -2.83 -3.06
CA ILE A 133 -4.14 -3.53 -4.27
C ILE A 133 -5.28 -4.48 -3.92
N ALA A 134 -5.16 -5.28 -2.87
CA ALA A 134 -6.23 -6.19 -2.45
C ALA A 134 -7.51 -5.44 -2.05
N HIS A 135 -7.39 -4.27 -1.40
CA HIS A 135 -8.53 -3.40 -1.10
C HIS A 135 -9.18 -2.86 -2.38
N ILE A 136 -8.39 -2.26 -3.27
CA ILE A 136 -8.88 -1.68 -4.53
C ILE A 136 -9.56 -2.74 -5.41
N GLN A 137 -9.00 -3.94 -5.49
CA GLN A 137 -9.61 -5.05 -6.22
C GLN A 137 -10.94 -5.48 -5.59
N THR A 138 -11.05 -5.46 -4.27
CA THR A 138 -12.31 -5.76 -3.56
C THR A 138 -13.37 -4.70 -3.87
N GLU A 139 -13.03 -3.42 -3.82
CA GLU A 139 -13.96 -2.32 -4.13
C GLU A 139 -14.36 -2.32 -5.61
N ALA A 140 -13.44 -2.61 -6.53
CA ALA A 140 -13.75 -2.75 -7.95
C ALA A 140 -14.74 -3.90 -8.21
N ALA A 141 -14.49 -5.06 -7.61
CA ALA A 141 -15.39 -6.21 -7.74
C ALA A 141 -16.77 -5.91 -7.13
N LYS A 142 -16.81 -5.31 -5.95
CA LYS A 142 -18.04 -4.91 -5.27
C LYS A 142 -18.86 -3.95 -6.15
N LYS A 143 -18.23 -2.90 -6.68
CA LYS A 143 -18.86 -1.94 -7.59
C LYS A 143 -19.39 -2.61 -8.85
N ARG A 144 -18.64 -3.55 -9.43
CA ARG A 144 -19.09 -4.29 -10.61
C ARG A 144 -20.29 -5.17 -10.30
N TYR A 145 -20.30 -5.84 -9.14
CA TYR A 145 -21.46 -6.64 -8.72
C TYR A 145 -22.70 -5.77 -8.49
N GLU A 146 -22.57 -4.59 -7.90
CA GLU A 146 -23.66 -3.61 -7.78
C GLU A 146 -24.24 -3.23 -9.15
N ASP A 147 -23.39 -2.95 -10.13
CA ASP A 147 -23.80 -2.56 -11.48
C ASP A 147 -24.53 -3.70 -12.23
N TYR A 148 -24.28 -4.96 -11.85
CA TYR A 148 -25.05 -6.12 -12.29
C TYR A 148 -26.32 -6.38 -11.46
N GLY A 149 -26.59 -5.57 -10.44
CA GLY A 149 -27.75 -5.74 -9.55
C GLY A 149 -27.58 -6.85 -8.50
N ILE A 150 -26.37 -7.36 -8.32
CA ILE A 150 -26.07 -8.33 -7.27
C ILE A 150 -26.13 -7.61 -5.91
N LYS A 151 -26.97 -8.10 -5.02
CA LYS A 151 -27.20 -7.50 -3.71
C LYS A 151 -26.27 -8.02 -2.61
N GLN A 152 -25.77 -9.23 -2.77
CA GLN A 152 -24.92 -9.87 -1.76
C GLN A 152 -23.65 -10.45 -2.35
N VAL A 153 -22.59 -10.35 -1.57
CA VAL A 153 -21.29 -10.98 -1.81
C VAL A 153 -20.92 -11.85 -0.63
N GLN A 154 -20.08 -12.82 -0.86
CA GLN A 154 -19.48 -13.60 0.22
C GLN A 154 -17.96 -13.54 0.17
N ILE A 155 -17.32 -13.54 1.34
CA ILE A 155 -15.86 -13.57 1.43
C ILE A 155 -15.36 -14.96 1.06
N TRP A 156 -14.39 -15.00 0.15
CA TRP A 156 -13.68 -16.21 -0.19
C TRP A 156 -12.23 -16.13 0.29
N ALA A 157 -11.94 -16.82 1.40
CA ALA A 157 -10.58 -16.93 1.91
C ALA A 157 -9.82 -18.02 1.14
N SER A 158 -8.56 -17.74 0.81
CA SER A 158 -7.69 -18.70 0.12
C SER A 158 -7.67 -20.07 0.84
N PRO A 159 -7.88 -21.20 0.16
CA PRO A 159 -8.00 -22.52 0.78
C PRO A 159 -6.64 -23.20 1.01
N ASP A 160 -5.58 -22.45 1.21
CA ASP A 160 -4.23 -22.96 1.40
C ASP A 160 -3.75 -22.90 2.86
N GLU A 161 -2.60 -23.54 3.12
CA GLU A 161 -1.98 -23.64 4.45
C GLU A 161 -1.62 -22.28 5.07
N ARG A 162 -1.45 -21.25 4.24
CA ARG A 162 -1.12 -19.89 4.67
C ARG A 162 -2.35 -19.07 5.06
N ARG A 163 -3.54 -19.68 5.08
CA ARG A 163 -4.76 -19.04 5.54
C ARG A 163 -4.73 -18.86 7.05
N CYS A 164 -4.74 -17.61 7.52
CA CYS A 164 -4.80 -17.33 8.95
C CYS A 164 -6.19 -17.65 9.54
N LYS A 165 -6.25 -17.81 10.87
CA LYS A 165 -7.51 -18.11 11.59
C LYS A 165 -8.58 -17.02 11.37
N VAL A 166 -8.18 -15.74 11.33
CA VAL A 166 -9.11 -14.61 11.12
C VAL A 166 -9.76 -14.73 9.74
N CYS A 167 -8.96 -14.90 8.67
CA CYS A 167 -9.49 -15.11 7.33
C CYS A 167 -10.35 -16.38 7.22
N GLY A 168 -9.96 -17.45 7.92
CA GLY A 168 -10.74 -18.69 7.99
C GLY A 168 -12.12 -18.46 8.58
N ASN A 169 -12.24 -17.68 9.63
CA ASN A 169 -13.52 -17.36 10.29
C ASN A 169 -14.42 -16.45 9.46
N LEU A 170 -13.88 -15.74 8.47
CA LEU A 170 -14.64 -14.90 7.54
C LEU A 170 -15.05 -15.65 6.27
N HIS A 171 -14.48 -16.82 6.01
CA HIS A 171 -14.79 -17.61 4.82
C HIS A 171 -16.28 -17.92 4.71
N LYS A 172 -16.88 -17.63 3.55
CA LYS A 172 -18.30 -17.78 3.23
C LYS A 172 -19.25 -16.87 4.02
N LYS A 173 -18.78 -15.93 4.84
CA LYS A 173 -19.66 -14.90 5.40
C LYS A 173 -20.18 -13.99 4.31
N LYS A 174 -21.47 -13.70 4.36
CA LYS A 174 -22.18 -12.87 3.39
C LYS A 174 -22.29 -11.43 3.89
N TYR A 175 -22.22 -10.50 2.96
CA TYR A 175 -22.37 -9.05 3.18
C TYR A 175 -23.20 -8.46 2.04
N PHE A 176 -23.93 -7.39 2.30
CA PHE A 176 -24.55 -6.65 1.22
C PHE A 176 -23.49 -5.83 0.46
N THR A 177 -23.71 -5.62 -0.84
CA THR A 177 -22.78 -4.86 -1.69
C THR A 177 -22.67 -3.40 -1.27
N ASN A 178 -23.69 -2.82 -0.64
CA ASN A 178 -23.69 -1.46 -0.09
C ASN A 178 -23.06 -1.37 1.31
N GLU A 179 -22.63 -2.48 1.90
CA GLU A 179 -21.94 -2.49 3.19
C GLU A 179 -20.42 -2.52 3.03
N GLN A 180 -19.71 -2.13 4.08
CA GLN A 180 -18.27 -2.30 4.12
C GLN A 180 -17.93 -3.78 4.34
N VAL A 181 -17.25 -4.39 3.35
CA VAL A 181 -16.76 -5.76 3.49
C VAL A 181 -15.42 -5.72 4.24
N PRO A 182 -15.23 -6.48 5.34
CA PRO A 182 -14.06 -6.37 6.20
C PRO A 182 -12.81 -7.08 5.63
N ILE A 183 -12.49 -6.87 4.37
CA ILE A 183 -11.25 -7.34 3.73
C ILE A 183 -10.64 -6.23 2.89
N PRO A 184 -9.30 -6.14 2.86
CA PRO A 184 -8.29 -6.95 3.56
C PRO A 184 -8.36 -6.83 5.09
N VAL A 185 -8.21 -7.93 5.81
CA VAL A 185 -8.26 -7.96 7.29
C VAL A 185 -6.92 -7.59 7.92
N HIS A 186 -5.84 -7.84 7.22
CA HIS A 186 -4.47 -7.66 7.70
C HIS A 186 -3.54 -7.40 6.50
N PRO A 187 -2.33 -6.91 6.74
CA PRO A 187 -1.33 -6.76 5.67
C PRO A 187 -1.14 -8.04 4.86
N ARG A 188 -1.05 -7.89 3.53
CA ARG A 188 -0.89 -9.01 2.57
C ARG A 188 -2.04 -10.04 2.62
N CYS A 189 -3.25 -9.62 2.97
CA CYS A 189 -4.44 -10.45 2.92
C CYS A 189 -4.71 -10.92 1.49
N ARG A 190 -5.14 -12.19 1.33
CA ARG A 190 -5.41 -12.81 0.01
C ARG A 190 -6.88 -13.22 -0.15
N CYS A 191 -7.75 -12.73 0.73
CA CYS A 191 -9.17 -12.94 0.59
C CYS A 191 -9.72 -12.10 -0.55
N CYS A 192 -10.75 -12.61 -1.22
CA CYS A 192 -11.54 -11.89 -2.22
C CYS A 192 -13.03 -12.01 -1.93
N ILE A 193 -13.84 -11.32 -2.68
CA ILE A 193 -15.29 -11.46 -2.65
C ILE A 193 -15.77 -12.17 -3.92
N ILE A 194 -16.82 -12.96 -3.77
CA ILE A 194 -17.54 -13.56 -4.90
C ILE A 194 -19.03 -13.24 -4.78
N PRO A 195 -19.77 -13.14 -5.89
CA PRO A 195 -21.19 -12.81 -5.87
C PRO A 195 -22.00 -13.98 -5.27
N VAL A 196 -23.09 -13.65 -4.59
CA VAL A 196 -24.11 -14.63 -4.22
C VAL A 196 -25.21 -14.52 -5.27
N VAL A 197 -25.27 -15.53 -6.15
CA VAL A 197 -26.31 -15.65 -7.18
C VAL A 197 -27.37 -16.61 -6.63
N GLU A 198 -28.63 -16.17 -6.61
CA GLU A 198 -29.80 -17.00 -6.27
C GLU A 198 -30.27 -17.78 -7.48
#